data_d1a113fd53c65f3fae951fecf72afc88
#
_entry.id   d1a113fd53c65f3fae951fecf72afc88
#
_cell.length_a   1.000
_cell.length_b   1.000
_cell.length_c   1.000
_cell.angle_alpha   90.00
_cell.angle_beta   90.00
_cell.angle_gamma   90.00
#
_symmetry.space_group_name_H-M   'P 1'
#
loop_
_entity.id
_entity.type
_entity.pdbx_description
1 polymer ?
#
loop_
_entity_poly.entity_id
_entity_poly.type
_entity_poly.pdbx_seq_one_letter_code
_entity_poly.pdbx_strand_id
1 'polypeptide(L)' 'MNLLQAYEVIDSHFLVVKESNGLTALVIDTTSDKSVERLFRKYDELTKVLKISYNESWGAIELVIGEEE' A
#
# COMPACT_ATOMS: atom_id res chain seq x y z
N MET A 1 -8.56 -9.65 0.46
CA MET A 1 -7.10 -9.49 0.45
C MET A 1 -6.69 -8.53 1.54
N ASN A 2 -5.65 -8.85 2.27
CA ASN A 2 -5.10 -7.96 3.29
C ASN A 2 -3.80 -7.31 2.82
N LEU A 3 -3.29 -6.37 3.61
CA LEU A 3 -2.12 -5.59 3.25
C LEU A 3 -0.88 -6.45 3.00
N LEU A 4 -0.64 -7.44 3.84
CA LEU A 4 0.51 -8.32 3.67
C LEU A 4 0.41 -9.13 2.37
N GLN A 5 -0.76 -9.66 2.06
CA GLN A 5 -0.98 -10.41 0.83
C GLN A 5 -0.75 -9.52 -0.40
N ALA A 6 -1.28 -8.30 -0.35
CA ALA A 6 -1.07 -7.35 -1.45
C ALA A 6 0.41 -7.01 -1.61
N TYR A 7 1.10 -6.75 -0.51
CA TYR A 7 2.51 -6.42 -0.53
C TYR A 7 3.36 -7.55 -1.15
N GLU A 8 3.04 -8.80 -0.84
CA GLU A 8 3.80 -9.95 -1.33
C GLU A 8 3.69 -10.16 -2.84
N VAL A 9 2.59 -9.72 -3.46
CA VAL A 9 2.37 -9.90 -4.89
C VAL A 9 2.73 -8.67 -5.72
N ILE A 10 3.11 -7.57 -5.07
CA ILE A 10 3.48 -6.35 -5.76
C ILE A 10 4.91 -6.43 -6.23
N ASP A 11 5.11 -6.15 -7.51
CA ASP A 11 6.43 -6.11 -8.14
C ASP A 11 6.67 -4.71 -8.71
N SER A 12 6.75 -3.74 -7.81
CA SER A 12 6.97 -2.35 -8.15
C SER A 12 7.92 -1.73 -7.15
N HIS A 13 8.74 -0.77 -7.62
CA HIS A 13 9.67 -0.05 -6.76
C HIS A 13 8.95 0.89 -5.79
N PHE A 14 7.80 1.40 -6.19
CA PHE A 14 7.05 2.35 -5.38
C PHE A 14 5.65 1.85 -5.13
N LEU A 15 5.19 2.07 -3.92
CA LEU A 15 3.86 1.71 -3.48
C LEU A 15 3.20 2.93 -2.85
N VAL A 16 2.02 3.27 -3.35
CA VAL A 16 1.23 4.36 -2.79
C VAL A 16 0.05 3.76 -2.04
N VAL A 17 -0.09 4.10 -0.78
CA VAL A 17 -1.20 3.63 0.05
C VAL A 17 -2.18 4.77 0.19
N LYS A 18 -3.43 4.55 -0.23
CA LYS A 18 -4.50 5.52 -0.14
C LYS A 18 -5.58 5.04 0.82
N GLU A 19 -6.18 5.99 1.51
CA GLU A 19 -7.34 5.70 2.33
C GLU A 19 -8.60 5.62 1.47
N SER A 20 -9.69 5.10 2.05
CA SER A 20 -10.95 4.92 1.33
C SER A 20 -11.54 6.23 0.81
N ASN A 21 -11.16 7.36 1.40
CA ASN A 21 -11.58 8.69 0.94
C ASN A 21 -10.77 9.21 -0.25
N GLY A 22 -9.79 8.45 -0.73
CA GLY A 22 -8.97 8.82 -1.88
C GLY A 22 -7.72 9.62 -1.55
N LEU A 23 -7.50 9.97 -0.29
CA LEU A 23 -6.31 10.70 0.12
C LEU A 23 -5.11 9.78 0.25
N THR A 24 -3.97 10.25 -0.21
CA THR A 24 -2.71 9.50 -0.06
C THR A 24 -2.27 9.51 1.40
N ALA A 25 -2.18 8.33 1.98
CA ALA A 25 -1.77 8.18 3.37
C ALA A 25 -0.26 7.97 3.48
N LEU A 26 0.33 7.25 2.53
CA LEU A 26 1.74 6.87 2.63
C LEU A 26 2.27 6.53 1.25
N VAL A 27 3.51 6.95 0.97
CA VAL A 27 4.24 6.54 -0.24
C VAL A 27 5.51 5.84 0.24
N ILE A 28 5.72 4.62 -0.20
CA ILE A 28 6.90 3.86 0.21
C ILE A 28 7.72 3.38 -0.97
N ASP A 29 9.00 3.21 -0.72
CA ASP A 29 9.94 2.57 -1.64
C ASP A 29 10.09 1.12 -1.20
N THR A 30 9.62 0.19 -2.00
CA THR A 30 9.63 -1.23 -1.64
C THR A 30 11.04 -1.82 -1.58
N THR A 31 12.05 -1.11 -2.09
CA THR A 31 13.44 -1.53 -1.99
C THR A 31 14.10 -1.06 -0.70
N SER A 32 13.43 -0.20 0.06
CA SER A 32 13.94 0.33 1.33
C SER A 32 13.28 -0.38 2.50
N ASP A 33 14.08 -1.07 3.31
CA ASP A 33 13.57 -1.75 4.50
C ASP A 33 12.90 -0.78 5.47
N LYS A 34 13.43 0.43 5.58
CA LYS A 34 12.86 1.46 6.45
C LYS A 34 11.48 1.90 6.00
N SER A 35 11.28 2.04 4.70
CA SER A 35 9.98 2.42 4.15
C SER A 35 8.95 1.31 4.37
N VAL A 36 9.35 0.06 4.12
CA VAL A 36 8.48 -1.11 4.33
C VAL A 36 8.12 -1.24 5.81
N GLU A 37 9.09 -1.06 6.68
CA GLU A 37 8.86 -1.10 8.12
C GLU A 37 7.87 -0.02 8.56
N ARG A 38 7.98 1.19 7.98
CA ARG A 38 7.05 2.28 8.26
C ARG A 38 5.61 1.92 7.87
N LEU A 39 5.45 1.25 6.74
CA LEU A 39 4.14 0.79 6.28
C LEU A 39 3.49 -0.13 7.32
N PHE A 40 4.21 -1.16 7.73
CA PHE A 40 3.67 -2.16 8.65
C PHE A 40 3.61 -1.69 10.11
N ARG A 41 4.26 -0.57 10.38
CA ARG A 41 4.13 0.09 11.68
C ARG A 41 2.87 0.96 11.73
N LYS A 42 2.53 1.59 10.61
CA LYS A 42 1.35 2.45 10.52
C LYS A 42 0.07 1.64 10.37
N TYR A 43 0.12 0.54 9.62
CA TYR A 43 -1.04 -0.30 9.33
C TYR A 43 -0.73 -1.74 9.68
N ASP A 44 -1.71 -2.40 10.28
CA ASP A 44 -1.62 -3.83 10.55
C ASP A 44 -1.56 -4.60 9.24
N GLU A 45 -0.80 -5.69 9.22
CA GLU A 45 -0.68 -6.54 8.03
C GLU A 45 -2.01 -7.17 7.61
N LEU A 46 -2.98 -7.23 8.52
CA LEU A 46 -4.33 -7.72 8.23
C LEU A 46 -5.27 -6.63 7.74
N THR A 47 -4.79 -5.40 7.60
CA THR A 47 -5.59 -4.29 7.07
C THR A 47 -6.18 -4.67 5.72
N LYS A 48 -7.48 -4.42 5.56
CA LYS A 48 -8.20 -4.81 4.35
C LYS A 48 -7.79 -3.92 3.17
N VAL A 49 -7.46 -4.55 2.05
CA VAL A 49 -7.20 -3.86 0.79
C VAL A 49 -8.46 -3.92 -0.06
N LEU A 50 -8.99 -2.75 -0.39
CA LEU A 50 -10.24 -2.61 -1.15
C LEU A 50 -10.00 -2.62 -2.64
N LYS A 51 -8.88 -2.07 -3.09
CA LYS A 51 -8.58 -1.94 -4.50
C LYS A 51 -7.08 -1.87 -4.73
N ILE A 52 -6.64 -2.45 -5.84
CA ILE A 52 -5.26 -2.34 -6.31
C ILE A 52 -5.32 -1.78 -7.72
N SER A 53 -4.50 -0.76 -8.01
CA SER A 53 -4.42 -0.19 -9.33
C SER A 53 -2.99 0.23 -9.63
N TYR A 54 -2.69 0.44 -10.91
CA TYR A 54 -1.37 0.88 -11.35
C TYR A 54 -1.45 2.30 -11.86
N ASN A 55 -0.57 3.17 -11.37
CA ASN A 55 -0.48 4.55 -11.83
C ASN A 55 0.69 4.68 -12.77
N GLU A 56 0.42 4.81 -14.06
CA GLU A 56 1.45 4.90 -15.09
C GLU A 56 2.29 6.17 -14.98
N SER A 57 1.69 7.25 -14.52
CA SER A 57 2.38 8.53 -14.39
C SER A 57 3.51 8.46 -13.36
N TRP A 58 3.32 7.64 -12.33
CA TRP A 58 4.29 7.49 -11.25
C TRP A 58 5.11 6.20 -11.35
N GLY A 59 4.66 5.27 -12.17
CA GLY A 59 5.25 3.93 -12.19
C GLY A 59 5.06 3.20 -10.87
N ALA A 60 3.96 3.45 -10.20
CA ALA A 60 3.71 2.93 -8.86
C ALA A 60 2.39 2.17 -8.78
N ILE A 61 2.36 1.18 -7.90
CA ILE A 61 1.11 0.48 -7.55
C ILE A 61 0.40 1.29 -6.47
N GLU A 62 -0.90 1.49 -6.63
CA GLU A 62 -1.73 2.17 -5.65
C GLU A 62 -2.62 1.15 -4.95
N LEU A 63 -2.56 1.14 -3.63
CA LEU A 63 -3.45 0.34 -2.81
C LEU A 63 -4.45 1.26 -2.12
N VAL A 64 -5.72 0.93 -2.22
CA VAL A 64 -6.75 1.60 -1.44
C VAL A 64 -7.11 0.67 -0.29
N ILE A 65 -6.94 1.15 0.93
CA ILE A 65 -7.22 0.37 2.13
C ILE A 65 -8.51 0.87 2.77
N GLY A 66 -9.16 -0.01 3.48
CA GLY A 66 -10.36 0.31 4.24
C GLY A 66 -10.21 -0.05 5.69
N GLU A 67 -11.01 0.58 6.52
CA GLU A 67 -11.09 0.21 7.92
C GLU A 67 -12.13 -0.89 8.07
N GLU A 68 -11.81 -1.86 8.91
CA GLU A 68 -12.80 -2.83 9.30
C GLU A 68 -13.67 -2.24 10.40
N GLU A 69 -14.92 -2.47 10.26
CA GLU A 69 -15.88 -2.08 11.29
C GLU A 69 -16.40 -3.29 12.03
#